data_e5adf15137567ee0d434201bbeaf2819
#
_entry.id   e5adf15137567ee0d434201bbeaf2819
#
_cell.length_a   1.000
_cell.length_b   1.000
_cell.length_c   1.000
_cell.angle_alpha   90.00
_cell.angle_beta   90.00
_cell.angle_gamma   90.00
#
_symmetry.space_group_name_H-M   'P 1'
#
loop_
_entity.id
_entity.type
_entity.pdbx_description
1 polymer ?
#
loop_
_entity_poly.entity_id
_entity_poly.type
_entity_poly.pdbx_seq_one_letter_code
_entity_poly.pdbx_strand_id
1 'polypeptide(L)'
;MKRIMILCAAASLLAAGCAKQKHVGLRDDADSVAYIIGMNVGMNLLRMDSTLRADVVCEGLRDAMRGATRMTREEARDYYLRYVAFERPAKVRAYEERFLEEIRQNNRSYARTASGVTYTVESVGEERAAPSGLRDTVVMRYVMRTVDGRELYSSYERGDTVRMSVRDLLPGLPESVRLIGRGGRMVTWLPAAEAYGAAGDAALNVQPNATLCFEIELIDVKKPVVRGGR
;
A
#
# COMPACT_ATOMS: atom_id res chain seq x y z
N MET A 1 -22.72 -40.63 51.31
CA MET A 1 -22.39 -39.22 51.40
C MET A 1 -21.01 -38.93 50.77
N LYS A 2 -20.83 -39.20 49.45
CA LYS A 2 -19.54 -38.96 48.73
C LYS A 2 -19.73 -38.54 47.25
N ARG A 3 -20.84 -37.87 46.90
CA ARG A 3 -21.14 -37.47 45.50
C ARG A 3 -21.52 -36.01 45.29
N ILE A 4 -21.33 -35.12 46.26
CA ILE A 4 -21.72 -33.69 46.19
C ILE A 4 -20.51 -32.73 46.19
N MET A 5 -19.28 -33.19 46.27
CA MET A 5 -18.09 -32.30 46.32
C MET A 5 -17.31 -32.11 45.02
N ILE A 6 -17.82 -32.55 43.86
CA ILE A 6 -17.09 -32.42 42.58
C ILE A 6 -17.72 -31.38 41.65
N LEU A 7 -18.80 -30.70 42.01
CA LEU A 7 -19.51 -29.73 41.14
C LEU A 7 -19.20 -28.25 41.38
N CYS A 8 -18.34 -27.90 42.34
CA CYS A 8 -17.97 -26.50 42.62
C CYS A 8 -16.59 -26.08 42.09
N ALA A 9 -15.82 -26.95 41.45
CA ALA A 9 -14.46 -26.61 40.93
C ALA A 9 -14.41 -26.23 39.45
N ALA A 10 -15.54 -26.23 38.72
CA ALA A 10 -15.57 -25.99 37.29
C ALA A 10 -16.12 -24.57 36.89
N ALA A 11 -16.47 -23.73 37.87
CA ALA A 11 -17.12 -22.43 37.59
C ALA A 11 -16.18 -21.20 37.70
N SER A 12 -14.87 -21.38 37.91
CA SER A 12 -13.93 -20.26 38.16
C SER A 12 -12.93 -19.99 37.04
N LEU A 13 -13.15 -20.49 35.80
CA LEU A 13 -12.19 -20.31 34.68
C LEU A 13 -12.72 -19.50 33.49
N LEU A 14 -13.80 -18.76 33.62
CA LEU A 14 -14.36 -17.91 32.54
C LEU A 14 -14.36 -16.41 32.84
N ALA A 15 -13.48 -15.94 33.74
CA ALA A 15 -13.22 -14.51 33.90
C ALA A 15 -11.88 -14.10 33.23
N ALA A 16 -11.67 -14.48 31.96
CA ALA A 16 -10.70 -13.80 31.11
C ALA A 16 -11.30 -12.43 30.75
N GLY A 17 -11.20 -11.50 31.69
CA GLY A 17 -11.67 -10.15 31.55
C GLY A 17 -11.01 -9.45 30.38
N CYS A 18 -11.80 -8.93 29.46
CA CYS A 18 -11.38 -7.82 28.60
C CYS A 18 -10.75 -6.75 29.49
N ALA A 19 -9.43 -6.63 29.48
CA ALA A 19 -8.74 -5.53 30.12
C ALA A 19 -9.22 -4.24 29.41
N LYS A 20 -10.24 -3.59 29.98
CA LYS A 20 -10.63 -2.23 29.56
C LYS A 20 -9.38 -1.37 29.62
N GLN A 21 -8.92 -0.93 28.47
CA GLN A 21 -7.86 0.05 28.35
C GLN A 21 -8.25 1.26 29.21
N LYS A 22 -7.59 1.44 30.36
CA LYS A 22 -7.82 2.62 31.21
C LYS A 22 -7.32 3.83 30.44
N HIS A 23 -8.24 4.64 29.93
CA HIS A 23 -7.90 5.94 29.39
C HIS A 23 -7.34 6.81 30.52
N VAL A 24 -6.16 7.39 30.27
CA VAL A 24 -5.57 8.39 31.19
C VAL A 24 -6.38 9.66 31.03
N GLY A 25 -6.94 10.18 32.12
CA GLY A 25 -7.68 11.43 32.09
C GLY A 25 -6.73 12.62 31.90
N LEU A 26 -7.13 13.58 31.08
CA LEU A 26 -6.42 14.86 30.94
C LEU A 26 -6.88 15.79 32.05
N ARG A 27 -5.99 16.10 32.99
CA ARG A 27 -6.31 16.82 34.24
C ARG A 27 -6.05 18.31 34.12
N ASP A 28 -5.06 18.69 33.31
CA ASP A 28 -4.59 20.05 33.15
C ASP A 28 -4.07 20.28 31.71
N ASP A 29 -3.57 21.49 31.48
CA ASP A 29 -3.01 21.88 30.17
C ASP A 29 -1.76 21.09 29.80
N ALA A 30 -0.94 20.70 30.81
CA ALA A 30 0.26 19.93 30.57
C ALA A 30 -0.08 18.50 30.09
N ASP A 31 -1.09 17.85 30.69
CA ASP A 31 -1.61 16.57 30.25
C ASP A 31 -2.15 16.65 28.81
N SER A 32 -2.86 17.74 28.50
CA SER A 32 -3.43 17.99 27.16
C SER A 32 -2.32 18.16 26.12
N VAL A 33 -1.29 18.93 26.41
CA VAL A 33 -0.11 19.10 25.52
C VAL A 33 0.63 17.77 25.33
N ALA A 34 0.86 17.01 26.41
CA ALA A 34 1.50 15.70 26.32
C ALA A 34 0.72 14.72 25.44
N TYR A 35 -0.62 14.71 25.55
CA TYR A 35 -1.50 13.91 24.70
C TYR A 35 -1.39 14.32 23.22
N ILE A 36 -1.41 15.63 22.92
CA ILE A 36 -1.26 16.15 21.54
C ILE A 36 0.09 15.73 20.94
N ILE A 37 1.17 15.80 21.71
CA ILE A 37 2.49 15.32 21.26
C ILE A 37 2.44 13.84 20.92
N GLY A 38 1.86 13.01 21.80
CA GLY A 38 1.69 11.57 21.57
C GLY A 38 0.84 11.28 20.33
N MET A 39 -0.24 12.01 20.13
CA MET A 39 -1.11 11.90 18.94
C MET A 39 -0.34 12.23 17.65
N ASN A 40 0.44 13.32 17.64
CA ASN A 40 1.24 13.70 16.47
C ASN A 40 2.33 12.66 16.14
N VAL A 41 3.00 12.14 17.16
CA VAL A 41 3.97 11.04 17.00
C VAL A 41 3.28 9.81 16.40
N GLY A 42 2.13 9.40 16.94
CA GLY A 42 1.36 8.26 16.45
C GLY A 42 0.92 8.41 14.98
N MET A 43 0.41 9.58 14.59
CA MET A 43 0.03 9.86 13.21
C MET A 43 1.23 9.80 12.25
N ASN A 44 2.39 10.30 12.67
CA ASN A 44 3.60 10.23 11.85
C ASN A 44 4.11 8.79 11.70
N LEU A 45 4.09 8.00 12.77
CA LEU A 45 4.47 6.59 12.73
C LEU A 45 3.57 5.77 11.80
N LEU A 46 2.26 5.99 11.83
CA LEU A 46 1.31 5.34 10.92
C LEU A 46 1.58 5.68 9.44
N ARG A 47 2.03 6.90 9.15
CA ARG A 47 2.45 7.28 7.79
C ARG A 47 3.75 6.59 7.36
N MET A 48 4.68 6.39 8.30
CA MET A 48 5.95 5.71 8.01
C MET A 48 5.77 4.22 7.81
N ASP A 49 5.02 3.57 8.69
CA ASP A 49 4.79 2.12 8.65
C ASP A 49 3.52 1.77 9.44
N SER A 50 2.46 1.42 8.73
CA SER A 50 1.17 1.05 9.34
C SER A 50 1.20 -0.32 10.04
N THR A 51 2.27 -1.11 9.88
CA THR A 51 2.42 -2.43 10.51
C THR A 51 3.04 -2.38 11.91
N LEU A 52 3.47 -1.20 12.36
CA LEU A 52 4.04 -1.01 13.68
C LEU A 52 3.01 -1.31 14.78
N ARG A 53 3.41 -2.11 15.74
CA ARG A 53 2.58 -2.42 16.90
C ARG A 53 2.60 -1.26 17.89
N ALA A 54 1.44 -0.64 18.10
CA ALA A 54 1.29 0.52 18.97
C ALA A 54 1.72 0.25 20.41
N ASP A 55 1.45 -0.93 20.96
CA ASP A 55 1.86 -1.34 22.31
C ASP A 55 3.38 -1.36 22.48
N VAL A 56 4.12 -1.86 21.48
CA VAL A 56 5.60 -1.90 21.49
C VAL A 56 6.19 -0.51 21.32
N VAL A 57 5.60 0.34 20.47
CA VAL A 57 6.01 1.75 20.33
C VAL A 57 5.84 2.51 21.65
N CYS A 58 4.67 2.36 22.28
CA CYS A 58 4.39 3.00 23.58
C CYS A 58 5.33 2.51 24.69
N GLU A 59 5.74 1.23 24.66
CA GLU A 59 6.71 0.70 25.62
C GLU A 59 8.08 1.33 25.41
N GLY A 60 8.57 1.39 24.17
CA GLY A 60 9.84 2.04 23.83
C GLY A 60 9.86 3.52 24.25
N LEU A 61 8.73 4.22 24.06
CA LEU A 61 8.59 5.61 24.48
C LEU A 61 8.68 5.74 26.01
N ARG A 62 8.01 4.86 26.76
CA ARG A 62 8.10 4.82 28.24
C ARG A 62 9.51 4.52 28.71
N ASP A 63 10.17 3.54 28.12
CA ASP A 63 11.55 3.16 28.48
C ASP A 63 12.51 4.33 28.23
N ALA A 64 12.36 5.02 27.10
CA ALA A 64 13.17 6.20 26.77
C ALA A 64 12.95 7.35 27.77
N MET A 65 11.71 7.65 28.14
CA MET A 65 11.38 8.70 29.10
C MET A 65 11.88 8.39 30.53
N ARG A 66 12.04 7.12 30.88
CA ARG A 66 12.57 6.64 32.17
C ARG A 66 14.08 6.46 32.15
N GLY A 67 14.75 6.61 31.01
CA GLY A 67 16.17 6.31 30.86
C GLY A 67 16.53 4.82 31.01
N ALA A 68 15.55 3.92 30.77
CA ALA A 68 15.66 2.48 30.95
C ALA A 68 15.55 1.74 29.66
N THR A 69 16.16 2.24 28.58
CA THR A 69 16.12 1.63 27.24
C THR A 69 16.84 0.28 27.23
N ARG A 70 16.28 -0.69 26.46
CA ARG A 70 16.80 -2.07 26.36
C ARG A 70 18.02 -2.18 25.44
N MET A 71 18.35 -1.14 24.71
CA MET A 71 19.49 -1.04 23.81
C MET A 71 20.06 0.39 23.83
N THR A 72 21.32 0.54 23.48
CA THR A 72 21.96 1.84 23.31
C THR A 72 21.44 2.54 22.05
N ARG A 73 21.70 3.85 21.94
CA ARG A 73 21.36 4.62 20.73
C ARG A 73 22.09 4.11 19.50
N GLU A 74 23.33 3.67 19.63
CA GLU A 74 24.14 3.12 18.56
C GLU A 74 23.56 1.79 18.05
N GLU A 75 23.31 0.85 18.96
CA GLU A 75 22.67 -0.42 18.64
C GLU A 75 21.31 -0.23 17.96
N ALA A 76 20.48 0.68 18.49
CA ALA A 76 19.18 0.99 17.92
C ALA A 76 19.29 1.56 16.50
N ARG A 77 20.24 2.48 16.26
CA ARG A 77 20.51 3.07 14.97
C ARG A 77 20.94 2.02 13.94
N ASP A 78 21.93 1.20 14.31
CA ASP A 78 22.50 0.20 13.42
C ASP A 78 21.47 -0.88 13.07
N TYR A 79 20.68 -1.31 14.05
CA TYR A 79 19.56 -2.23 13.82
C TYR A 79 18.52 -1.62 12.86
N TYR A 80 18.11 -0.38 13.10
CA TYR A 80 17.14 0.31 12.28
C TYR A 80 17.62 0.50 10.84
N LEU A 81 18.86 0.94 10.63
CA LEU A 81 19.44 1.11 9.30
C LEU A 81 19.50 -0.22 8.53
N ARG A 82 19.92 -1.30 9.20
CA ARG A 82 19.93 -2.65 8.61
C ARG A 82 18.51 -3.11 8.26
N TYR A 83 17.55 -2.91 9.16
CA TYR A 83 16.16 -3.27 8.92
C TYR A 83 15.59 -2.56 7.70
N VAL A 84 15.76 -1.24 7.60
CA VAL A 84 15.22 -0.43 6.50
C VAL A 84 15.92 -0.77 5.18
N ALA A 85 17.24 -0.99 5.20
CA ALA A 85 18.00 -1.22 3.98
C ALA A 85 17.82 -2.64 3.40
N PHE A 86 17.63 -3.66 4.24
CA PHE A 86 17.67 -5.06 3.80
C PHE A 86 16.43 -5.87 4.18
N GLU A 87 16.01 -5.86 5.43
CA GLU A 87 14.96 -6.76 5.92
C GLU A 87 13.57 -6.33 5.44
N ARG A 88 13.25 -5.04 5.53
CA ARG A 88 11.96 -4.51 5.11
C ARG A 88 11.70 -4.70 3.62
N PRO A 89 12.63 -4.33 2.71
CA PRO A 89 12.47 -4.59 1.27
C PRO A 89 12.30 -6.08 0.94
N ALA A 90 13.00 -6.97 1.66
CA ALA A 90 12.85 -8.40 1.46
C ALA A 90 11.47 -8.91 1.89
N LYS A 91 10.94 -8.44 3.03
CA LYS A 91 9.60 -8.78 3.52
C LYS A 91 8.51 -8.28 2.57
N VAL A 92 8.64 -7.05 2.07
CA VAL A 92 7.70 -6.47 1.10
C VAL A 92 7.69 -7.33 -0.17
N ARG A 93 8.85 -7.63 -0.75
CA ARG A 93 8.94 -8.49 -1.95
C ARG A 93 8.31 -9.87 -1.73
N ALA A 94 8.60 -10.53 -0.62
CA ALA A 94 8.03 -11.84 -0.32
C ALA A 94 6.50 -11.81 -0.16
N TYR A 95 5.95 -10.73 0.39
CA TYR A 95 4.51 -10.51 0.48
C TYR A 95 3.89 -10.32 -0.92
N GLU A 96 4.50 -9.48 -1.75
CA GLU A 96 4.05 -9.18 -3.10
C GLU A 96 4.09 -10.40 -4.02
N GLU A 97 5.16 -11.18 -3.99
CA GLU A 97 5.28 -12.42 -4.74
C GLU A 97 4.15 -13.40 -4.37
N ARG A 98 3.85 -13.51 -3.08
CA ARG A 98 2.77 -14.35 -2.58
C ARG A 98 1.40 -13.85 -3.04
N PHE A 99 1.17 -12.55 -2.95
CA PHE A 99 -0.06 -11.91 -3.41
C PHE A 99 -0.30 -12.11 -4.91
N LEU A 100 0.73 -11.89 -5.74
CA LEU A 100 0.63 -12.11 -7.19
C LEU A 100 0.43 -13.59 -7.54
N GLU A 101 1.00 -14.50 -6.76
CA GLU A 101 0.76 -15.94 -6.92
C GLU A 101 -0.68 -16.33 -6.56
N GLU A 102 -1.25 -15.76 -5.50
CA GLU A 102 -2.66 -15.95 -5.14
C GLU A 102 -3.60 -15.46 -6.24
N ILE A 103 -3.32 -14.29 -6.83
CA ILE A 103 -4.09 -13.79 -7.98
C ILE A 103 -4.01 -14.77 -9.14
N ARG A 104 -2.83 -15.29 -9.46
CA ARG A 104 -2.61 -16.26 -10.53
C ARG A 104 -3.43 -17.55 -10.33
N GLN A 105 -3.50 -18.04 -9.12
CA GLN A 105 -4.26 -19.25 -8.79
C GLN A 105 -5.78 -19.05 -8.86
N ASN A 106 -6.25 -17.86 -8.50
CA ASN A 106 -7.66 -17.54 -8.38
C ASN A 106 -8.28 -16.92 -9.62
N ASN A 107 -7.47 -16.44 -10.59
CA ASN A 107 -7.95 -15.75 -11.77
C ASN A 107 -7.41 -16.38 -13.06
N ARG A 108 -8.30 -16.99 -13.85
CA ARG A 108 -7.96 -17.64 -15.14
C ARG A 108 -7.55 -16.64 -16.23
N SER A 109 -7.94 -15.39 -16.10
CA SER A 109 -7.60 -14.31 -17.06
C SER A 109 -6.30 -13.61 -16.71
N TYR A 110 -5.59 -14.10 -15.70
CA TYR A 110 -4.30 -13.58 -15.32
C TYR A 110 -3.23 -13.78 -16.40
N ALA A 111 -2.52 -12.73 -16.74
CA ALA A 111 -1.34 -12.77 -17.58
C ALA A 111 -0.21 -11.94 -16.97
N ARG A 112 1.03 -12.26 -17.33
CA ARG A 112 2.23 -11.57 -16.85
C ARG A 112 3.17 -11.27 -18.02
N THR A 113 3.70 -10.07 -18.05
CA THR A 113 4.71 -9.63 -19.01
C THR A 113 6.12 -10.07 -18.61
N ALA A 114 7.09 -9.90 -19.52
CA ALA A 114 8.49 -10.19 -19.23
C ALA A 114 9.09 -9.25 -18.18
N SER A 115 8.59 -8.00 -18.05
CA SER A 115 8.97 -7.04 -17.02
C SER A 115 8.42 -7.38 -15.62
N GLY A 116 7.49 -8.33 -15.56
CA GLY A 116 6.84 -8.76 -14.31
C GLY A 116 5.51 -8.05 -14.03
N VAL A 117 5.08 -7.15 -14.91
CA VAL A 117 3.75 -6.55 -14.82
C VAL A 117 2.69 -7.63 -15.01
N THR A 118 1.75 -7.65 -14.11
CA THR A 118 0.68 -8.65 -14.06
C THR A 118 -0.65 -7.97 -14.34
N TYR A 119 -1.51 -8.58 -15.14
CA TYR A 119 -2.75 -7.93 -15.52
C TYR A 119 -3.90 -8.90 -15.78
N THR A 120 -5.12 -8.34 -15.71
CA THR A 120 -6.37 -8.94 -16.17
C THR A 120 -7.11 -7.94 -17.03
N VAL A 121 -7.50 -8.34 -18.25
CA VAL A 121 -8.33 -7.49 -19.12
C VAL A 121 -9.79 -7.84 -18.87
N GLU A 122 -10.56 -6.85 -18.41
CA GLU A 122 -12.01 -6.99 -18.21
C GLU A 122 -12.78 -6.74 -19.50
N SER A 123 -12.34 -5.74 -20.27
CA SER A 123 -12.90 -5.40 -21.58
C SER A 123 -11.78 -4.84 -22.47
N VAL A 124 -11.65 -5.38 -23.67
CA VAL A 124 -10.62 -4.94 -24.64
C VAL A 124 -10.95 -3.56 -25.20
N GLY A 125 -12.24 -3.21 -25.31
CA GLY A 125 -12.69 -1.99 -25.96
C GLY A 125 -12.45 -2.03 -27.48
N GLU A 126 -12.25 -0.86 -28.09
CA GLU A 126 -12.00 -0.71 -29.52
C GLU A 126 -10.51 -0.91 -29.83
N GLU A 127 -10.11 -2.13 -30.18
CA GLU A 127 -8.70 -2.52 -30.40
C GLU A 127 -7.94 -1.61 -31.37
N ARG A 128 -8.59 -1.15 -32.45
CA ARG A 128 -7.99 -0.24 -33.43
C ARG A 128 -7.64 1.13 -32.84
N ALA A 129 -8.25 1.49 -31.71
CA ALA A 129 -7.99 2.70 -30.97
C ALA A 129 -7.06 2.47 -29.76
N ALA A 130 -6.28 1.39 -29.76
CA ALA A 130 -5.26 1.15 -28.73
C ALA A 130 -4.04 2.07 -28.92
N PRO A 131 -3.34 2.45 -27.84
CA PRO A 131 -2.07 3.17 -27.94
C PRO A 131 -1.01 2.30 -28.65
N SER A 132 -0.35 2.87 -29.66
CA SER A 132 0.66 2.14 -30.44
C SER A 132 2.06 2.71 -30.30
N GLY A 133 2.17 4.00 -29.96
CA GLY A 133 3.44 4.72 -29.85
C GLY A 133 3.62 5.45 -28.53
N LEU A 134 4.88 5.73 -28.17
CA LEU A 134 5.21 6.47 -26.96
C LEU A 134 4.72 7.93 -26.98
N ARG A 135 4.46 8.50 -28.17
CA ARG A 135 3.94 9.85 -28.34
C ARG A 135 2.42 9.94 -28.37
N ASP A 136 1.72 8.81 -28.34
CA ASP A 136 0.27 8.80 -28.19
C ASP A 136 -0.10 9.39 -26.83
N THR A 137 -1.21 10.11 -26.78
CA THR A 137 -1.76 10.62 -25.54
C THR A 137 -2.94 9.75 -25.13
N VAL A 138 -2.87 9.11 -23.98
CA VAL A 138 -3.98 8.39 -23.38
C VAL A 138 -4.82 9.33 -22.53
N VAL A 139 -6.13 9.18 -22.65
CA VAL A 139 -7.11 9.81 -21.76
C VAL A 139 -7.77 8.67 -20.99
N MET A 140 -7.57 8.63 -19.70
CA MET A 140 -8.02 7.51 -18.87
C MET A 140 -8.58 7.96 -17.54
N ARG A 141 -9.40 7.12 -16.94
CA ARG A 141 -9.71 7.14 -15.52
C ARG A 141 -9.04 5.96 -14.86
N TYR A 142 -8.57 6.15 -13.66
CA TYR A 142 -7.99 5.04 -12.91
C TYR A 142 -8.11 5.25 -11.41
N VAL A 143 -8.08 4.12 -10.73
CA VAL A 143 -7.86 4.04 -9.27
C VAL A 143 -6.52 3.38 -9.05
N MET A 144 -5.70 3.94 -8.18
CA MET A 144 -4.41 3.39 -7.76
C MET A 144 -4.50 2.94 -6.31
N ARG A 145 -4.15 1.67 -6.05
CA ARG A 145 -4.16 1.08 -4.72
C ARG A 145 -2.86 0.35 -4.41
N THR A 146 -2.59 0.20 -3.12
CA THR A 146 -1.61 -0.77 -2.63
C THR A 146 -2.17 -2.19 -2.73
N VAL A 147 -1.31 -3.21 -2.62
CA VAL A 147 -1.73 -4.63 -2.68
C VAL A 147 -2.66 -5.03 -1.53
N ASP A 148 -2.62 -4.33 -0.39
CA ASP A 148 -3.54 -4.50 0.74
C ASP A 148 -4.87 -3.77 0.56
N GLY A 149 -5.12 -3.16 -0.63
CA GLY A 149 -6.37 -2.54 -1.03
C GLY A 149 -6.52 -1.07 -0.62
N ARG A 150 -5.54 -0.46 0.05
CA ARG A 150 -5.59 0.95 0.41
C ARG A 150 -5.52 1.83 -0.84
N GLU A 151 -6.53 2.67 -1.02
CA GLU A 151 -6.57 3.62 -2.12
C GLU A 151 -5.57 4.77 -1.89
N LEU A 152 -4.77 5.05 -2.92
CA LEU A 152 -3.77 6.11 -2.94
C LEU A 152 -4.21 7.26 -3.84
N TYR A 153 -4.96 6.95 -4.89
CA TYR A 153 -5.46 7.94 -5.85
C TYR A 153 -6.70 7.40 -6.57
N SER A 154 -7.67 8.29 -6.81
CA SER A 154 -8.84 8.02 -7.64
C SER A 154 -9.16 9.24 -8.50
N SER A 155 -9.14 9.06 -9.82
CA SER A 155 -9.60 10.08 -10.77
C SER A 155 -11.13 10.23 -10.74
N TYR A 156 -11.85 9.18 -10.31
CA TYR A 156 -13.30 9.21 -10.18
C TYR A 156 -13.75 10.13 -9.04
N GLU A 157 -13.08 10.07 -7.89
CA GLU A 157 -13.38 10.95 -6.75
C GLU A 157 -13.11 12.42 -7.08
N ARG A 158 -12.11 12.67 -7.94
CA ARG A 158 -11.79 14.03 -8.40
C ARG A 158 -12.72 14.52 -9.53
N GLY A 159 -13.57 13.64 -10.07
CA GLY A 159 -14.45 13.97 -11.19
C GLY A 159 -13.71 14.30 -12.48
N ASP A 160 -12.45 13.87 -12.63
CA ASP A 160 -11.56 14.24 -13.72
C ASP A 160 -11.10 13.05 -14.57
N THR A 161 -10.48 13.32 -15.69
CA THR A 161 -9.80 12.36 -16.56
C THR A 161 -8.33 12.73 -16.67
N VAL A 162 -7.46 11.74 -16.46
CA VAL A 162 -6.02 11.93 -16.60
C VAL A 162 -5.65 11.85 -18.07
N ARG A 163 -4.93 12.89 -18.55
CA ARG A 163 -4.39 12.98 -19.91
C ARG A 163 -2.88 12.98 -19.84
N MET A 164 -2.25 11.97 -20.41
CA MET A 164 -0.81 11.81 -20.33
C MET A 164 -0.26 11.15 -21.59
N SER A 165 0.94 11.58 -22.03
CA SER A 165 1.64 10.86 -23.09
C SER A 165 2.06 9.48 -22.57
N VAL A 166 2.00 8.47 -23.43
CA VAL A 166 2.42 7.10 -23.06
C VAL A 166 3.85 7.06 -22.52
N ARG A 167 4.73 7.93 -22.99
CA ARG A 167 6.12 8.04 -22.51
C ARG A 167 6.24 8.54 -21.07
N ASP A 168 5.25 9.31 -20.59
CA ASP A 168 5.27 9.96 -19.28
C ASP A 168 4.54 9.15 -18.22
N LEU A 169 3.98 7.99 -18.60
CA LEU A 169 3.41 7.01 -17.68
C LEU A 169 4.50 6.35 -16.84
N LEU A 170 4.10 5.76 -15.71
CA LEU A 170 4.99 4.88 -14.94
C LEU A 170 5.53 3.76 -15.85
N PRO A 171 6.76 3.26 -15.64
CA PRO A 171 7.44 2.34 -16.54
C PRO A 171 6.62 1.14 -17.02
N GLY A 172 5.85 0.52 -16.13
CA GLY A 172 5.00 -0.65 -16.45
C GLY A 172 3.66 -0.33 -17.10
N LEU A 173 3.17 0.91 -17.02
CA LEU A 173 1.85 1.24 -17.60
C LEU A 173 1.82 1.25 -19.13
N PRO A 174 2.87 1.65 -19.88
CA PRO A 174 2.86 1.61 -21.34
C PRO A 174 2.57 0.22 -21.91
N GLU A 175 3.08 -0.85 -21.31
CA GLU A 175 2.79 -2.19 -21.79
C GLU A 175 1.36 -2.64 -21.44
N SER A 176 0.84 -2.21 -20.30
CA SER A 176 -0.54 -2.50 -19.89
C SER A 176 -1.57 -1.80 -20.78
N VAL A 177 -1.49 -0.47 -20.94
CA VAL A 177 -2.49 0.30 -21.69
C VAL A 177 -2.56 -0.04 -23.18
N ARG A 178 -1.50 -0.64 -23.75
CA ARG A 178 -1.49 -1.12 -25.14
C ARG A 178 -2.35 -2.36 -25.36
N LEU A 179 -2.74 -3.05 -24.30
CA LEU A 179 -3.56 -4.26 -24.37
C LEU A 179 -5.05 -3.94 -24.51
N ILE A 180 -5.45 -2.68 -24.31
CA ILE A 180 -6.83 -2.23 -24.39
C ILE A 180 -6.95 -1.03 -25.32
N GLY A 181 -8.09 -0.91 -25.98
CA GLY A 181 -8.45 0.24 -26.81
C GLY A 181 -9.42 1.18 -26.10
N ARG A 182 -9.95 2.15 -26.85
CA ARG A 182 -10.95 3.09 -26.34
C ARG A 182 -12.17 2.33 -25.77
N GLY A 183 -12.58 2.68 -24.55
CA GLY A 183 -13.63 2.02 -23.78
C GLY A 183 -13.20 0.71 -23.11
N GLY A 184 -11.93 0.32 -23.26
CA GLY A 184 -11.37 -0.86 -22.59
C GLY A 184 -11.15 -0.65 -21.11
N ARG A 185 -11.18 -1.75 -20.35
CA ARG A 185 -10.97 -1.79 -18.91
C ARG A 185 -10.04 -2.92 -18.53
N MET A 186 -9.18 -2.66 -17.57
CA MET A 186 -8.25 -3.66 -17.07
C MET A 186 -7.85 -3.38 -15.63
N VAL A 187 -7.39 -4.42 -14.96
CA VAL A 187 -6.65 -4.31 -13.71
C VAL A 187 -5.21 -4.71 -13.97
N THR A 188 -4.25 -3.93 -13.52
CA THR A 188 -2.82 -4.22 -13.67
C THR A 188 -2.08 -3.98 -12.36
N TRP A 189 -1.16 -4.89 -12.05
CA TRP A 189 -0.28 -4.81 -10.89
C TRP A 189 1.15 -4.56 -11.37
N LEU A 190 1.70 -3.44 -10.96
CA LEU A 190 3.05 -3.04 -11.29
C LEU A 190 3.96 -3.36 -10.12
N PRO A 191 4.96 -4.25 -10.29
CA PRO A 191 6.00 -4.40 -9.28
C PRO A 191 6.74 -3.08 -9.08
N ALA A 192 7.36 -2.89 -7.93
CA ALA A 192 7.99 -1.62 -7.58
C ALA A 192 8.95 -1.08 -8.65
N ALA A 193 9.72 -1.96 -9.30
CA ALA A 193 10.66 -1.57 -10.37
C ALA A 193 9.96 -0.92 -11.58
N GLU A 194 8.71 -1.29 -11.82
CA GLU A 194 7.87 -0.79 -12.90
C GLU A 194 6.92 0.35 -12.45
N ALA A 195 7.06 0.78 -11.18
CA ALA A 195 6.28 1.83 -10.55
C ALA A 195 7.19 2.94 -9.97
N TYR A 196 7.18 3.16 -8.66
CA TYR A 196 7.97 4.21 -7.98
C TYR A 196 9.28 3.70 -7.38
N GLY A 197 9.65 2.45 -7.60
CA GLY A 197 10.94 1.88 -7.21
C GLY A 197 11.21 1.87 -5.71
N ALA A 198 12.51 1.88 -5.38
CA ALA A 198 12.98 1.87 -4.00
C ALA A 198 12.77 3.19 -3.25
N ALA A 199 12.49 4.28 -3.96
CA ALA A 199 12.24 5.58 -3.35
C ALA A 199 10.78 5.72 -2.87
N GLY A 200 9.81 5.09 -3.56
CA GLY A 200 8.40 5.37 -3.38
C GLY A 200 8.02 6.79 -3.81
N ASP A 201 6.88 7.29 -3.34
CA ASP A 201 6.42 8.66 -3.55
C ASP A 201 5.70 9.16 -2.30
N ALA A 202 6.32 10.12 -1.59
CA ALA A 202 5.76 10.67 -0.36
C ALA A 202 4.50 11.51 -0.60
N ALA A 203 4.38 12.18 -1.75
CA ALA A 203 3.21 13.02 -2.07
C ALA A 203 1.96 12.17 -2.33
N LEU A 204 2.14 10.98 -2.89
CA LEU A 204 1.09 10.00 -3.14
C LEU A 204 0.99 8.93 -2.03
N ASN A 205 1.78 9.04 -0.98
CA ASN A 205 1.82 8.06 0.13
C ASN A 205 2.21 6.63 -0.33
N VAL A 206 3.00 6.54 -1.41
CA VAL A 206 3.55 5.28 -1.92
C VAL A 206 4.79 4.92 -1.12
N GLN A 207 4.77 3.74 -0.49
CA GLN A 207 5.92 3.25 0.28
C GLN A 207 7.06 2.81 -0.64
N PRO A 208 8.33 2.87 -0.17
CA PRO A 208 9.46 2.26 -0.86
C PRO A 208 9.22 0.79 -1.19
N ASN A 209 9.56 0.39 -2.42
CA ASN A 209 9.40 -0.96 -2.94
C ASN A 209 7.94 -1.48 -2.96
N ALA A 210 6.95 -0.61 -3.03
CA ALA A 210 5.56 -1.02 -3.09
C ALA A 210 5.15 -1.45 -4.49
N THR A 211 4.51 -2.62 -4.62
CA THR A 211 3.72 -2.99 -5.79
C THR A 211 2.40 -2.22 -5.77
N LEU A 212 1.97 -1.75 -6.92
CA LEU A 212 0.74 -0.97 -7.07
C LEU A 212 -0.25 -1.67 -7.98
N CYS A 213 -1.51 -1.61 -7.58
CA CYS A 213 -2.66 -2.03 -8.37
C CYS A 213 -3.29 -0.81 -9.04
N PHE A 214 -3.52 -0.90 -10.35
CA PHE A 214 -4.25 0.10 -11.12
C PHE A 214 -5.49 -0.55 -11.74
N GLU A 215 -6.65 0.02 -11.46
CA GLU A 215 -7.89 -0.24 -12.17
C GLU A 215 -8.05 0.85 -13.22
N ILE A 216 -7.95 0.52 -14.49
CA ILE A 216 -7.86 1.48 -15.61
C ILE A 216 -9.07 1.37 -16.51
N GLU A 217 -9.67 2.51 -16.83
CA GLU A 217 -10.62 2.68 -17.92
C GLU A 217 -10.03 3.62 -18.98
N LEU A 218 -9.78 3.13 -20.19
CA LEU A 218 -9.24 3.93 -21.28
C LEU A 218 -10.37 4.63 -22.04
N ILE A 219 -10.49 5.93 -21.83
CA ILE A 219 -11.57 6.76 -22.40
C ILE A 219 -11.30 7.11 -23.86
N ASP A 220 -10.05 7.50 -24.17
CA ASP A 220 -9.67 7.93 -25.53
C ASP A 220 -8.16 7.79 -25.74
N VAL A 221 -7.75 7.73 -27.01
CA VAL A 221 -6.35 7.72 -27.43
C VAL A 221 -6.16 8.75 -28.55
N LYS A 222 -5.33 9.75 -28.31
CA LYS A 222 -5.01 10.79 -29.29
C LYS A 222 -3.65 10.49 -29.92
N LYS A 223 -3.65 10.34 -31.23
CA LYS A 223 -2.42 10.16 -32.01
C LYS A 223 -1.71 11.53 -32.18
N PRO A 224 -0.36 11.55 -32.21
CA PRO A 224 0.37 12.78 -32.46
C PRO A 224 0.03 13.33 -33.86
N VAL A 225 -0.16 14.63 -33.95
CA VAL A 225 -0.32 15.30 -35.25
C VAL A 225 1.02 15.24 -35.98
N VAL A 226 1.12 14.42 -37.02
CA VAL A 226 2.25 14.45 -37.94
C VAL A 226 2.09 15.73 -38.77
N ARG A 227 2.79 16.81 -38.44
CA ARG A 227 2.95 17.94 -39.36
C ARG A 227 3.75 17.41 -40.52
N GLY A 228 3.07 17.15 -41.65
CA GLY A 228 3.71 16.83 -42.90
C GLY A 228 4.69 17.95 -43.25
N GLY A 229 5.99 17.63 -43.25
CA GLY A 229 6.99 18.51 -43.80
C GLY A 229 6.71 18.68 -45.30
N ARG A 230 6.51 19.90 -45.73
CA ARG A 230 6.67 20.30 -47.11
C ARG A 230 8.14 20.45 -47.41
#